data_6e22c8e4970259407faf3ef0b329cb6c
#
_entry.id   6e22c8e4970259407faf3ef0b329cb6c
#
_cell.length_a   1.000
_cell.length_b   1.000
_cell.length_c   1.000
_cell.angle_alpha   90.00
_cell.angle_beta   90.00
_cell.angle_gamma   90.00
#
_symmetry.space_group_name_H-M   'P 1'
#
loop_
_entity.id
_entity.type
_entity.pdbx_description
1 polymer ?
#
loop_
_entity_poly.entity_id
_entity_poly.type
_entity_poly.pdbx_seq_one_letter_code
_entity_poly.pdbx_strand_id
1 'polypeptide(L)'
;ASFYRNQQLLQQTPPPLSGGPAPDVEGARLLIEGVLAERRKVLTEMESKALLAAFHIPVTRTMLARSANEAMLIASQLGYPVALKIDSPDISHKSDVQGVALDVHNATQVRDRYQEILDAVALAQPGARINGITVQPMASRGARGKSREVYVGLTTDDPFGPVITFGAGGTMIELINDRAME
;
A
#
# COMPACT_ATOMS: atom_id res chain seq x y z
N ALA A 1 -6.70 34.82 -18.69
CA ALA A 1 -7.71 33.76 -18.97
C ALA A 1 -7.60 32.56 -18.04
N SER A 2 -6.41 32.10 -17.66
CA SER A 2 -6.20 30.91 -16.78
C SER A 2 -6.67 31.15 -15.34
N PHE A 3 -6.45 32.33 -14.76
CA PHE A 3 -6.86 32.65 -13.39
C PHE A 3 -8.37 32.52 -13.17
N TYR A 4 -9.18 33.12 -14.04
CA TYR A 4 -10.65 33.03 -13.95
C TYR A 4 -11.16 31.58 -14.14
N ARG A 5 -10.50 30.82 -15.01
CA ARG A 5 -10.85 29.42 -15.23
C ARG A 5 -10.55 28.57 -14.01
N ASN A 6 -9.41 28.79 -13.36
CA ASN A 6 -9.04 28.10 -12.14
C ASN A 6 -9.97 28.48 -10.98
N GLN A 7 -10.34 29.74 -10.87
CA GLN A 7 -11.29 30.22 -9.87
C GLN A 7 -12.69 29.59 -10.06
N GLN A 8 -13.14 29.45 -11.30
CA GLN A 8 -14.40 28.74 -11.60
C GLN A 8 -14.31 27.24 -11.30
N LEU A 9 -13.18 26.60 -11.55
CA LEU A 9 -12.96 25.17 -11.22
C LEU A 9 -12.96 24.94 -9.70
N LEU A 10 -12.37 25.84 -8.92
CA LEU A 10 -12.38 25.77 -7.45
C LEU A 10 -13.78 26.01 -6.84
N GLN A 11 -14.66 26.72 -7.55
CA GLN A 11 -16.03 26.95 -7.12
C GLN A 11 -17.02 25.86 -7.58
N GLN A 12 -16.59 24.95 -8.46
CA GLN A 12 -17.41 23.80 -8.86
C GLN A 12 -17.45 22.79 -7.74
N THR A 13 -18.58 22.70 -7.06
CA THR A 13 -18.84 21.57 -6.16
C THR A 13 -18.90 20.30 -7.02
N PRO A 14 -18.04 19.31 -6.79
CA PRO A 14 -18.14 18.04 -7.50
C PRO A 14 -19.55 17.49 -7.34
N PRO A 15 -20.17 16.94 -8.38
CA PRO A 15 -21.45 16.28 -8.23
C PRO A 15 -21.32 15.19 -7.14
N PRO A 16 -22.33 15.03 -6.29
CA PRO A 16 -22.30 13.97 -5.29
C PRO A 16 -22.08 12.64 -6.01
N LEU A 17 -21.16 11.81 -5.49
CA LEU A 17 -20.96 10.45 -5.96
C LEU A 17 -22.27 9.68 -5.73
N SER A 18 -23.17 9.75 -6.71
CA SER A 18 -24.48 9.11 -6.64
C SER A 18 -24.33 7.64 -7.00
N GLY A 19 -24.73 6.75 -6.08
CA GLY A 19 -25.09 5.39 -6.41
C GLY A 19 -24.05 4.29 -6.16
N GLY A 20 -22.97 4.55 -5.44
CA GLY A 20 -22.11 3.48 -4.92
C GLY A 20 -22.71 2.82 -3.68
N PRO A 21 -22.36 1.55 -3.37
CA PRO A 21 -22.71 0.94 -2.10
C PRO A 21 -22.14 1.78 -0.93
N ALA A 22 -22.86 1.81 0.18
CA ALA A 22 -22.38 2.51 1.37
C ALA A 22 -21.07 1.89 1.87
N PRO A 23 -20.08 2.69 2.30
CA PRO A 23 -18.85 2.16 2.87
C PRO A 23 -19.11 1.42 4.18
N ASP A 24 -18.32 0.39 4.47
CA ASP A 24 -18.35 -0.33 5.75
C ASP A 24 -17.57 0.46 6.81
N VAL A 25 -18.19 1.53 7.30
CA VAL A 25 -17.59 2.41 8.32
C VAL A 25 -17.40 1.67 9.64
N GLU A 26 -18.30 0.77 9.99
CA GLU A 26 -18.22 0.02 11.26
C GLU A 26 -17.07 -0.99 11.21
N GLY A 27 -16.90 -1.75 10.13
CA GLY A 27 -15.77 -2.64 9.95
C GLY A 27 -14.43 -1.89 9.96
N ALA A 28 -14.37 -0.72 9.32
CA ALA A 28 -13.21 0.15 9.34
C ALA A 28 -12.87 0.64 10.76
N ARG A 29 -13.88 1.02 11.54
CA ARG A 29 -13.72 1.45 12.95
C ARG A 29 -13.19 0.33 13.83
N LEU A 30 -13.78 -0.86 13.74
CA LEU A 30 -13.34 -2.03 14.51
C LEU A 30 -11.89 -2.43 14.19
N LEU A 31 -11.48 -2.33 12.92
CA LEU A 31 -10.10 -2.58 12.51
C LEU A 31 -9.14 -1.59 13.19
N ILE A 32 -9.45 -0.30 13.16
CA ILE A 32 -8.63 0.74 13.80
C ILE A 32 -8.57 0.53 15.31
N GLU A 33 -9.70 0.26 15.97
CA GLU A 33 -9.76 0.00 17.40
C GLU A 33 -8.92 -1.23 17.80
N GLY A 34 -8.94 -2.29 16.98
CA GLY A 34 -8.11 -3.48 17.19
C GLY A 34 -6.62 -3.15 17.17
N VAL A 35 -6.16 -2.37 16.19
CA VAL A 35 -4.76 -1.93 16.07
C VAL A 35 -4.34 -1.06 17.26
N LEU A 36 -5.22 -0.14 17.69
CA LEU A 36 -4.96 0.71 18.84
C LEU A 36 -4.93 -0.06 20.16
N ALA A 37 -5.77 -1.10 20.29
CA ALA A 37 -5.73 -2.01 21.45
C ALA A 37 -4.41 -2.75 21.59
N GLU A 38 -3.76 -3.06 20.47
CA GLU A 38 -2.39 -3.61 20.43
C GLU A 38 -1.29 -2.55 20.67
N ARG A 39 -1.68 -1.30 21.00
CA ARG A 39 -0.78 -0.15 21.19
C ARG A 39 0.05 0.20 19.95
N ARG A 40 -0.41 -0.20 18.77
CA ARG A 40 0.18 0.20 17.49
C ARG A 40 -0.43 1.50 16.99
N LYS A 41 0.38 2.28 16.27
CA LYS A 41 -0.05 3.54 15.63
C LYS A 41 0.02 3.46 14.09
N VAL A 42 0.51 2.33 13.58
CA VAL A 42 0.69 2.08 12.15
C VAL A 42 0.01 0.78 11.80
N LEU A 43 -0.76 0.81 10.72
CA LEU A 43 -1.40 -0.37 10.13
C LEU A 43 -0.37 -1.18 9.34
N THR A 44 -0.49 -2.49 9.34
CA THR A 44 0.21 -3.34 8.37
C THR A 44 -0.33 -3.11 6.97
N GLU A 45 0.37 -3.63 5.94
CA GLU A 45 -0.11 -3.52 4.55
C GLU A 45 -1.48 -4.19 4.36
N MET A 46 -1.70 -5.33 5.01
CA MET A 46 -2.97 -6.06 4.93
C MET A 46 -4.12 -5.30 5.60
N GLU A 47 -3.87 -4.74 6.78
CA GLU A 47 -4.83 -3.90 7.50
C GLU A 47 -5.16 -2.62 6.72
N SER A 48 -4.15 -1.97 6.15
CA SER A 48 -4.34 -0.78 5.30
C SER A 48 -5.21 -1.09 4.08
N LYS A 49 -4.96 -2.22 3.41
CA LYS A 49 -5.77 -2.67 2.28
C LYS A 49 -7.20 -3.01 2.67
N ALA A 50 -7.39 -3.64 3.83
CA ALA A 50 -8.72 -3.93 4.34
C ALA A 50 -9.49 -2.63 4.64
N LEU A 51 -8.83 -1.64 5.25
CA LEU A 51 -9.41 -0.32 5.50
C LEU A 51 -9.82 0.38 4.20
N LEU A 52 -8.94 0.42 3.19
CA LEU A 52 -9.24 1.01 1.89
C LEU A 52 -10.39 0.29 1.18
N ALA A 53 -10.42 -1.04 1.25
CA ALA A 53 -11.48 -1.85 0.66
C ALA A 53 -12.84 -1.60 1.30
N ALA A 54 -12.90 -1.33 2.62
CA ALA A 54 -14.13 -0.95 3.33
C ALA A 54 -14.77 0.32 2.76
N PHE A 55 -13.96 1.20 2.17
CA PHE A 55 -14.39 2.41 1.46
C PHE A 55 -14.45 2.24 -0.06
N HIS A 56 -14.45 1.01 -0.56
CA HIS A 56 -14.51 0.67 -1.99
C HIS A 56 -13.35 1.27 -2.82
N ILE A 57 -12.24 1.61 -2.18
CA ILE A 57 -11.02 2.02 -2.86
C ILE A 57 -10.36 0.76 -3.44
N PRO A 58 -10.13 0.70 -4.76
CA PRO A 58 -9.51 -0.48 -5.37
C PRO A 58 -8.11 -0.74 -4.80
N VAL A 59 -7.88 -1.97 -4.36
CA VAL A 59 -6.59 -2.42 -3.85
C VAL A 59 -6.08 -3.63 -4.62
N THR A 60 -4.78 -3.78 -4.71
CA THR A 60 -4.16 -4.97 -5.30
C THR A 60 -4.49 -6.20 -4.44
N ARG A 61 -4.98 -7.26 -5.08
CA ARG A 61 -5.21 -8.55 -4.41
C ARG A 61 -3.90 -9.03 -3.78
N THR A 62 -3.92 -9.20 -2.49
CA THR A 62 -2.74 -9.57 -1.71
C THR A 62 -3.11 -10.70 -0.75
N MET A 63 -2.26 -11.68 -0.64
CA MET A 63 -2.47 -12.84 0.22
C MET A 63 -1.21 -13.07 1.08
N LEU A 64 -1.42 -13.40 2.34
CA LEU A 64 -0.35 -13.71 3.28
C LEU A 64 0.03 -15.19 3.16
N ALA A 65 1.31 -15.47 3.02
CA ALA A 65 1.90 -16.80 3.05
C ALA A 65 2.76 -16.96 4.32
N ARG A 66 2.56 -18.05 5.04
CA ARG A 66 3.34 -18.38 6.23
C ARG A 66 4.44 -19.42 5.98
N SER A 67 4.55 -19.90 4.74
CA SER A 67 5.61 -20.78 4.29
C SER A 67 5.93 -20.54 2.81
N ALA A 68 7.11 -20.97 2.38
CA ALA A 68 7.51 -20.92 0.99
C ALA A 68 6.56 -21.70 0.07
N ASN A 69 6.07 -22.88 0.54
CA ASN A 69 5.12 -23.70 -0.20
C ASN A 69 3.79 -22.96 -0.40
N GLU A 70 3.28 -22.31 0.65
CA GLU A 70 2.07 -21.51 0.57
C GLU A 70 2.25 -20.32 -0.38
N ALA A 71 3.41 -19.64 -0.33
CA ALA A 71 3.72 -18.55 -1.25
C ALA A 71 3.74 -19.01 -2.71
N MET A 72 4.30 -20.18 -3.01
CA MET A 72 4.29 -20.75 -4.35
C MET A 72 2.86 -21.05 -4.85
N LEU A 73 2.01 -21.62 -4.00
CA LEU A 73 0.61 -21.89 -4.34
C LEU A 73 -0.15 -20.59 -4.63
N ILE A 74 -0.01 -19.61 -3.75
CA ILE A 74 -0.63 -18.29 -3.91
C ILE A 74 -0.15 -17.63 -5.21
N ALA A 75 1.15 -17.62 -5.47
CA ALA A 75 1.72 -17.03 -6.69
C ALA A 75 1.18 -17.69 -7.96
N SER A 76 1.04 -19.02 -7.95
CA SER A 76 0.45 -19.77 -9.06
C SER A 76 -1.03 -19.42 -9.30
N GLN A 77 -1.79 -19.12 -8.24
CA GLN A 77 -3.20 -18.70 -8.34
C GLN A 77 -3.34 -17.25 -8.80
N LEU A 78 -2.43 -16.37 -8.38
CA LEU A 78 -2.46 -14.96 -8.74
C LEU A 78 -1.96 -14.71 -10.18
N GLY A 79 -1.12 -15.61 -10.69
CA GLY A 79 -0.39 -15.45 -11.95
C GLY A 79 0.89 -14.64 -11.78
N TYR A 80 1.90 -15.00 -12.60
CA TYR A 80 3.20 -14.32 -12.61
C TYR A 80 3.23 -13.13 -13.58
N PRO A 81 4.10 -12.13 -13.37
CA PRO A 81 5.01 -11.97 -12.25
C PRO A 81 4.30 -11.49 -10.97
N VAL A 82 4.89 -11.85 -9.81
CA VAL A 82 4.42 -11.42 -8.49
C VAL A 82 5.47 -10.62 -7.74
N ALA A 83 5.02 -9.86 -6.74
CA ALA A 83 5.87 -9.26 -5.72
C ALA A 83 5.68 -9.97 -4.39
N LEU A 84 6.78 -10.17 -3.67
CA LEU A 84 6.82 -10.68 -2.31
C LEU A 84 7.26 -9.55 -1.38
N LYS A 85 6.60 -9.42 -0.23
CA LYS A 85 6.96 -8.42 0.77
C LYS A 85 6.80 -8.99 2.17
N ILE A 86 7.77 -8.71 3.04
CA ILE A 86 7.66 -9.08 4.46
C ILE A 86 6.42 -8.44 5.09
N ASP A 87 5.68 -9.17 5.88
CA ASP A 87 4.58 -8.66 6.69
C ASP A 87 4.94 -8.73 8.16
N SER A 88 5.10 -7.57 8.76
CA SER A 88 5.51 -7.39 10.14
C SER A 88 4.91 -6.10 10.70
N PRO A 89 4.35 -6.12 11.91
CA PRO A 89 3.91 -4.90 12.59
C PRO A 89 5.08 -4.04 13.11
N ASP A 90 6.28 -4.61 13.16
CA ASP A 90 7.48 -3.96 13.71
C ASP A 90 8.36 -3.36 12.61
N ILE A 91 8.07 -3.63 11.32
CA ILE A 91 8.84 -3.17 10.15
C ILE A 91 7.95 -2.27 9.29
N SER A 92 8.18 -0.96 9.36
CA SER A 92 7.46 0.03 8.55
C SER A 92 8.07 0.20 7.16
N HIS A 93 9.40 0.26 7.05
CA HIS A 93 10.14 0.43 5.79
C HIS A 93 10.74 -0.89 5.32
N LYS A 94 9.96 -1.66 4.58
CA LYS A 94 10.32 -3.02 4.15
C LYS A 94 11.56 -3.07 3.26
N SER A 95 11.79 -2.03 2.46
CA SER A 95 12.94 -1.95 1.55
C SER A 95 14.27 -1.81 2.31
N ASP A 96 14.27 -1.15 3.47
CA ASP A 96 15.49 -0.90 4.25
C ASP A 96 16.07 -2.20 4.85
N VAL A 97 15.21 -3.19 5.05
CA VAL A 97 15.58 -4.51 5.57
C VAL A 97 15.65 -5.58 4.49
N GLN A 98 15.69 -5.19 3.22
CA GLN A 98 15.62 -6.09 2.06
C GLN A 98 14.38 -7.02 2.09
N GLY A 99 13.30 -6.53 2.70
CA GLY A 99 12.05 -7.25 2.89
C GLY A 99 11.13 -7.27 1.66
N VAL A 100 11.62 -6.94 0.46
CA VAL A 100 10.83 -6.85 -0.78
C VAL A 100 11.56 -7.53 -1.92
N ALA A 101 10.86 -8.40 -2.66
CA ALA A 101 11.30 -8.95 -3.94
C ALA A 101 10.25 -8.65 -5.01
N LEU A 102 10.68 -8.04 -6.10
CA LEU A 102 9.83 -7.66 -7.23
C LEU A 102 10.13 -8.54 -8.45
N ASP A 103 9.21 -8.56 -9.42
CA ASP A 103 9.36 -9.24 -10.71
C ASP A 103 9.72 -10.73 -10.56
N VAL A 104 9.04 -11.44 -9.65
CA VAL A 104 9.24 -12.87 -9.42
C VAL A 104 8.38 -13.66 -10.38
N HIS A 105 9.01 -14.43 -11.28
CA HIS A 105 8.38 -14.98 -12.48
C HIS A 105 8.00 -16.46 -12.42
N ASN A 106 8.42 -17.21 -11.41
CA ASN A 106 8.14 -18.64 -11.29
C ASN A 106 8.22 -19.14 -9.86
N ALA A 107 7.75 -20.36 -9.63
CA ALA A 107 7.68 -20.99 -8.31
C ALA A 107 9.04 -21.17 -7.64
N THR A 108 10.08 -21.50 -8.41
CA THR A 108 11.46 -21.63 -7.89
C THR A 108 11.96 -20.33 -7.33
N GLN A 109 11.79 -19.23 -8.10
CA GLN A 109 12.14 -17.89 -7.62
C GLN A 109 11.32 -17.48 -6.39
N VAL A 110 10.03 -17.82 -6.34
CA VAL A 110 9.21 -17.53 -5.15
C VAL A 110 9.80 -18.20 -3.90
N ARG A 111 10.15 -19.48 -3.99
CA ARG A 111 10.75 -20.21 -2.88
C ARG A 111 12.08 -19.59 -2.42
N ASP A 112 12.94 -19.29 -3.39
CA ASP A 112 14.28 -18.78 -3.11
C ASP A 112 14.20 -17.35 -2.52
N ARG A 113 13.38 -16.48 -3.10
CA ARG A 113 13.14 -15.11 -2.59
C ARG A 113 12.44 -15.10 -1.23
N TYR A 114 11.55 -16.05 -0.99
CA TYR A 114 10.89 -16.20 0.31
C TYR A 114 11.94 -16.41 1.42
N GLN A 115 12.89 -17.31 1.21
CA GLN A 115 13.95 -17.58 2.17
C GLN A 115 14.92 -16.41 2.31
N GLU A 116 15.36 -15.83 1.19
CA GLU A 116 16.24 -14.65 1.18
C GLU A 116 15.67 -13.48 1.99
N ILE A 117 14.36 -13.20 1.84
CA ILE A 117 13.69 -12.15 2.60
C ILE A 117 13.72 -12.44 4.09
N LEU A 118 13.40 -13.68 4.50
CA LEU A 118 13.41 -14.04 5.92
C LEU A 118 14.81 -13.92 6.53
N ASP A 119 15.82 -14.40 5.83
CA ASP A 119 17.21 -14.35 6.29
C ASP A 119 17.71 -12.89 6.40
N ALA A 120 17.42 -12.06 5.41
CA ALA A 120 17.78 -10.64 5.41
C ALA A 120 17.12 -9.88 6.55
N VAL A 121 15.82 -10.11 6.78
CA VAL A 121 15.07 -9.47 7.86
C VAL A 121 15.56 -9.93 9.22
N ALA A 122 15.83 -11.22 9.40
CA ALA A 122 16.38 -11.74 10.65
C ALA A 122 17.75 -11.13 11.01
N LEU A 123 18.56 -10.84 9.98
CA LEU A 123 19.86 -10.19 10.16
C LEU A 123 19.71 -8.68 10.45
N ALA A 124 18.84 -7.99 9.70
CA ALA A 124 18.69 -6.55 9.79
C ALA A 124 17.92 -6.11 11.06
N GLN A 125 16.93 -6.90 11.48
CA GLN A 125 16.09 -6.57 12.63
C GLN A 125 15.78 -7.82 13.47
N PRO A 126 16.76 -8.32 14.25
CA PRO A 126 16.59 -9.47 15.12
C PRO A 126 15.47 -9.22 16.13
N GLY A 127 14.54 -10.18 16.24
CA GLY A 127 13.44 -10.10 17.20
C GLY A 127 12.18 -9.38 16.69
N ALA A 128 12.15 -8.87 15.46
CA ALA A 128 10.92 -8.38 14.84
C ALA A 128 9.89 -9.51 14.70
N ARG A 129 8.64 -9.20 15.01
CA ARG A 129 7.52 -10.17 14.82
C ARG A 129 7.22 -10.29 13.34
N ILE A 130 7.28 -11.49 12.81
CA ILE A 130 7.01 -11.78 11.41
C ILE A 130 5.68 -12.53 11.30
N ASN A 131 4.70 -11.95 10.64
CA ASN A 131 3.42 -12.61 10.35
C ASN A 131 3.55 -13.58 9.17
N GLY A 132 4.45 -13.30 8.25
CA GLY A 132 4.70 -14.04 7.01
C GLY A 132 5.21 -13.14 5.90
N ILE A 133 5.02 -13.58 4.66
CA ILE A 133 5.34 -12.81 3.45
C ILE A 133 4.07 -12.65 2.63
N THR A 134 3.72 -11.43 2.28
CA THR A 134 2.61 -11.17 1.37
C THR A 134 3.03 -11.39 -0.07
N VAL A 135 2.12 -12.00 -0.84
CA VAL A 135 2.26 -12.25 -2.28
C VAL A 135 1.17 -11.46 -3.01
N GLN A 136 1.55 -10.70 -4.00
CA GLN A 136 0.63 -9.90 -4.82
C GLN A 136 1.06 -9.88 -6.28
N PRO A 137 0.13 -9.73 -7.25
CA PRO A 137 0.51 -9.53 -8.64
C PRO A 137 1.33 -8.24 -8.77
N MET A 138 2.29 -8.24 -9.69
CA MET A 138 2.92 -6.98 -10.11
C MET A 138 1.88 -6.07 -10.75
N ALA A 139 1.91 -4.80 -10.40
CA ALA A 139 1.09 -3.81 -11.10
C ALA A 139 1.51 -3.81 -12.58
N SER A 140 0.58 -4.16 -13.47
CA SER A 140 0.87 -4.16 -14.90
C SER A 140 1.24 -2.75 -15.35
N ARG A 141 2.43 -2.58 -15.90
CA ARG A 141 2.71 -1.40 -16.69
C ARG A 141 1.72 -1.44 -17.86
N GLY A 142 0.72 -0.53 -17.86
CA GLY A 142 -0.33 -0.51 -18.87
C GLY A 142 0.22 -0.70 -20.28
N ALA A 143 -0.60 -1.13 -21.23
CA ALA A 143 -0.25 -1.54 -22.60
C ALA A 143 0.64 -0.53 -23.40
N ARG A 144 0.90 0.66 -22.87
CA ARG A 144 1.81 1.69 -23.41
C ARG A 144 3.09 1.88 -22.60
N GLY A 145 3.40 1.00 -21.63
CA GLY A 145 4.65 1.05 -20.85
C GLY A 145 4.82 2.26 -19.94
N LYS A 146 3.78 3.09 -19.76
CA LYS A 146 3.80 4.29 -18.94
C LYS A 146 2.77 4.19 -17.82
N SER A 147 3.11 3.49 -16.73
CA SER A 147 2.41 3.69 -15.46
C SER A 147 2.92 4.97 -14.82
N ARG A 148 2.03 5.75 -14.23
CA ARG A 148 2.40 6.88 -13.38
C ARG A 148 2.04 6.52 -11.96
N GLU A 149 3.00 6.65 -11.08
CA GLU A 149 2.78 6.56 -9.66
C GLU A 149 2.32 7.92 -9.15
N VAL A 150 1.28 7.92 -8.33
CA VAL A 150 0.76 9.13 -7.69
C VAL A 150 0.71 8.90 -6.18
N TYR A 151 0.97 9.96 -5.46
CA TYR A 151 0.82 10.02 -4.01
C TYR A 151 -0.50 10.71 -3.68
N VAL A 152 -1.28 10.11 -2.80
CA VAL A 152 -2.46 10.74 -2.20
C VAL A 152 -2.34 10.56 -0.70
N GLY A 153 -2.38 11.65 0.03
CA GLY A 153 -2.28 11.65 1.49
C GLY A 153 -3.41 12.43 2.13
N LEU A 154 -3.61 12.19 3.41
CA LEU A 154 -4.48 12.98 4.28
C LEU A 154 -3.63 13.50 5.44
N THR A 155 -3.67 14.79 5.68
CA THR A 155 -3.02 15.42 6.84
C THR A 155 -4.01 16.36 7.52
N THR A 156 -3.79 16.64 8.79
CA THR A 156 -4.57 17.65 9.51
C THR A 156 -3.72 18.92 9.61
N ASP A 157 -4.27 20.00 9.08
CA ASP A 157 -3.69 21.33 9.16
C ASP A 157 -4.45 22.14 10.22
N ASP A 158 -3.73 22.87 11.07
CA ASP A 158 -4.36 23.58 12.19
C ASP A 158 -5.45 24.60 11.77
N PRO A 159 -5.20 25.47 10.74
CA PRO A 159 -6.23 26.40 10.32
C PRO A 159 -7.32 25.79 9.42
N PHE A 160 -7.00 24.75 8.61
CA PHE A 160 -7.91 24.21 7.60
C PHE A 160 -8.56 22.87 7.98
N GLY A 161 -8.11 22.19 9.04
CA GLY A 161 -8.57 20.85 9.39
C GLY A 161 -8.00 19.75 8.46
N PRO A 162 -8.79 18.72 8.11
CA PRO A 162 -8.32 17.64 7.24
C PRO A 162 -8.09 18.13 5.81
N VAL A 163 -6.87 17.95 5.30
CA VAL A 163 -6.45 18.34 3.95
C VAL A 163 -5.98 17.11 3.18
N ILE A 164 -6.46 16.97 1.94
CA ILE A 164 -5.98 15.94 1.02
C ILE A 164 -4.78 16.50 0.25
N THR A 165 -3.66 15.80 0.33
CA THR A 165 -2.46 16.08 -0.43
C THR A 165 -2.36 15.16 -1.63
N PHE A 166 -1.92 15.68 -2.76
CA PHE A 166 -1.77 14.93 -4.01
C PHE A 166 -0.47 15.33 -4.71
N GLY A 167 0.25 14.35 -5.26
CA GLY A 167 1.50 14.62 -5.96
C GLY A 167 2.00 13.44 -6.79
N ALA A 168 3.15 13.61 -7.41
CA ALA A 168 3.85 12.53 -8.08
C ALA A 168 4.31 11.50 -7.05
N GLY A 169 4.10 10.20 -7.36
CA GLY A 169 4.54 9.06 -6.56
C GLY A 169 5.92 8.52 -7.00
N GLY A 170 6.33 7.45 -6.34
CA GLY A 170 7.59 6.75 -6.61
C GLY A 170 8.74 7.21 -5.72
N THR A 171 9.90 6.58 -5.91
CA THR A 171 11.11 6.82 -5.10
C THR A 171 11.63 8.26 -5.16
N MET A 172 11.16 9.06 -6.11
CA MET A 172 11.53 10.48 -6.26
C MET A 172 10.92 11.38 -5.17
N ILE A 173 9.86 10.96 -4.48
CA ILE A 173 9.21 11.78 -3.43
C ILE A 173 10.19 12.08 -2.29
N GLU A 174 10.97 11.09 -1.89
CA GLU A 174 11.94 11.23 -0.79
C GLU A 174 13.12 12.14 -1.18
N LEU A 175 13.44 12.22 -2.48
CA LEU A 175 14.52 13.05 -3.02
C LEU A 175 14.10 14.49 -3.25
N ILE A 176 12.86 14.73 -3.66
CA ILE A 176 12.40 16.07 -4.04
C ILE A 176 11.99 16.87 -2.81
N ASN A 177 11.53 16.20 -1.72
CA ASN A 177 11.03 16.83 -0.49
C ASN A 177 10.15 18.07 -0.76
N ASP A 178 9.47 18.04 -1.92
CA ASP A 178 8.64 19.11 -2.44
C ASP A 178 7.27 19.00 -1.79
N ARG A 179 7.16 19.61 -0.62
CA ARG A 179 5.87 19.87 0.02
C ARG A 179 5.28 21.11 -0.62
N ALA A 180 4.78 20.98 -1.83
CA ALA A 180 3.86 21.98 -2.35
C ALA A 180 2.55 21.83 -1.55
N MET A 181 2.43 22.64 -0.52
CA MET A 181 1.14 23.01 0.05
C MET A 181 0.62 24.16 -0.79
N GLU A 182 -0.34 23.91 -1.64
CA GLU A 182 -1.25 24.91 -2.19
C GLU A 182 -2.65 24.72 -1.62
#